data_211e27dca22c1a37632feaede776e9fa
#
_entry.id   211e27dca22c1a37632feaede776e9fa
#
_cell.length_a   1.000
_cell.length_b   1.000
_cell.length_c   1.000
_cell.angle_alpha   90.00
_cell.angle_beta   90.00
_cell.angle_gamma   90.00
#
_symmetry.space_group_name_H-M   'P 1'
#
loop_
_entity.id
_entity.type
_entity.pdbx_description
1 polymer ?
#
loop_
_entity_poly.entity_id
_entity_poly.type
_entity_poly.pdbx_seq_one_letter_code
_entity_poly.pdbx_strand_id
1 'polypeptide(L)'
;MISYITRINYGAIISEMVSATGFTKAQLSMAMTGSFITYGIGQIISGICGDKFSPKKLVTLGLIITVLMNLLIPICKNPYQMLGVWCINGFAQSFMWPPLVRLMSALLSDEDYKKASAKVTWGSNIGTIAVYLISPLLISLFGWKSVFIFSAICGAVMIFIWNR
;
A
#
# COMPACT_ATOMS: atom_id res chain seq x y z
N MET A 1 3.34 -8.77 1.55
CA MET A 1 1.94 -9.09 1.21
C MET A 1 1.00 -7.90 1.46
N ILE A 2 0.73 -7.50 2.69
CA ILE A 2 -0.26 -6.44 3.01
C ILE A 2 0.03 -5.10 2.34
N SER A 3 1.29 -4.66 2.31
CA SER A 3 1.72 -3.45 1.59
C SER A 3 1.29 -3.45 0.11
N TYR A 4 1.31 -4.61 -0.55
CA TYR A 4 0.85 -4.74 -1.94
C TYR A 4 -0.67 -4.72 -2.04
N ILE A 5 -1.39 -5.38 -1.12
CA ILE A 5 -2.85 -5.34 -1.07
C ILE A 5 -3.35 -3.90 -0.96
N THR A 6 -2.73 -3.10 -0.11
CA THR A 6 -3.13 -1.70 0.16
C THR A 6 -2.61 -0.68 -0.86
N ARG A 7 -1.85 -1.10 -1.86
CA ARG A 7 -1.29 -0.23 -2.90
C ARG A 7 -1.81 -0.56 -4.30
N ILE A 8 -1.89 -1.84 -4.65
CA ILE A 8 -2.26 -2.28 -6.00
C ILE A 8 -3.78 -2.27 -6.20
N ASN A 9 -4.56 -2.33 -5.11
CA ASN A 9 -6.01 -2.35 -5.14
C ASN A 9 -6.63 -1.20 -5.97
N TYR A 10 -6.10 -0.01 -5.93
CA TYR A 10 -6.59 1.12 -6.73
C TYR A 10 -6.50 0.84 -8.24
N GLY A 11 -5.34 0.38 -8.70
CA GLY A 11 -5.13 0.05 -10.12
C GLY A 11 -5.93 -1.16 -10.57
N ALA A 12 -6.09 -2.14 -9.68
CA ALA A 12 -6.82 -3.37 -9.99
C ALA A 12 -8.30 -3.12 -10.32
N ILE A 13 -8.89 -2.05 -9.76
CA ILE A 13 -10.33 -1.77 -9.89
C ILE A 13 -10.63 -0.46 -10.62
N ILE A 14 -9.66 0.10 -11.33
CA ILE A 14 -9.80 1.42 -11.98
C ILE A 14 -10.94 1.44 -13.00
N SER A 15 -11.19 0.34 -13.71
CA SER A 15 -12.28 0.22 -14.70
C SER A 15 -13.65 0.30 -14.04
N GLU A 16 -13.83 -0.34 -12.89
CA GLU A 16 -15.04 -0.30 -12.09
C GLU A 16 -15.26 1.09 -11.48
N MET A 17 -14.18 1.76 -11.07
CA MET A 17 -14.26 3.14 -10.61
C MET A 17 -14.70 4.10 -11.73
N VAL A 18 -14.19 3.94 -12.95
CA VAL A 18 -14.64 4.70 -14.14
C VAL A 18 -16.15 4.54 -14.34
N SER A 19 -16.63 3.29 -14.37
CA SER A 19 -18.04 3.00 -14.58
C SER A 19 -18.94 3.52 -13.47
N ALA A 20 -18.48 3.49 -12.23
CA ALA A 20 -19.25 3.90 -11.07
C ALA A 20 -19.25 5.41 -10.80
N THR A 21 -18.19 6.12 -11.17
CA THR A 21 -18.04 7.55 -10.85
C THR A 21 -18.26 8.47 -12.03
N GLY A 22 -18.20 7.95 -13.26
CA GLY A 22 -18.25 8.75 -14.49
C GLY A 22 -16.96 9.53 -14.79
N PHE A 23 -15.91 9.38 -13.97
CA PHE A 23 -14.61 9.99 -14.24
C PHE A 23 -13.88 9.25 -15.37
N THR A 24 -13.06 9.96 -16.13
CA THR A 24 -12.27 9.32 -17.17
C THR A 24 -11.15 8.45 -16.58
N LYS A 25 -10.76 7.41 -17.33
CA LYS A 25 -9.62 6.56 -16.95
C LYS A 25 -8.34 7.37 -16.75
N ALA A 26 -8.12 8.41 -17.59
CA ALA A 26 -6.96 9.30 -17.47
C ALA A 26 -6.96 10.04 -16.13
N GLN A 27 -8.11 10.62 -15.73
CA GLN A 27 -8.26 11.31 -14.45
C GLN A 27 -7.97 10.41 -13.25
N LEU A 28 -8.47 9.17 -13.26
CA LEU A 28 -8.22 8.23 -12.17
C LEU A 28 -6.77 7.70 -12.19
N SER A 29 -6.19 7.48 -13.38
CA SER A 29 -4.80 7.02 -13.51
C SER A 29 -3.76 8.03 -13.01
N MET A 30 -4.09 9.34 -12.99
CA MET A 30 -3.21 10.36 -12.40
C MET A 30 -2.87 10.04 -10.93
N ALA A 31 -3.81 9.50 -10.17
CA ALA A 31 -3.58 9.10 -8.78
C ALA A 31 -2.52 8.00 -8.67
N MET A 32 -2.52 7.04 -9.58
CA MET A 32 -1.49 5.99 -9.62
C MET A 32 -0.12 6.57 -9.95
N THR A 33 -0.02 7.39 -11.00
CA THR A 33 1.22 8.04 -11.39
C THR A 33 1.78 8.90 -10.27
N GLY A 34 0.95 9.75 -9.66
CA GLY A 34 1.33 10.57 -8.51
C GLY A 34 1.82 9.73 -7.33
N SER A 35 1.14 8.64 -7.03
CA SER A 35 1.55 7.70 -5.99
C SER A 35 2.91 7.07 -6.25
N PHE A 36 3.23 6.69 -7.49
CA PHE A 36 4.55 6.14 -7.83
C PHE A 36 5.66 7.18 -7.71
N ILE A 37 5.40 8.43 -8.11
CA ILE A 37 6.36 9.52 -7.96
C ILE A 37 6.64 9.78 -6.48
N THR A 38 5.59 9.93 -5.65
CA THR A 38 5.76 10.19 -4.22
C THR A 38 6.38 8.99 -3.48
N TYR A 39 6.09 7.77 -3.91
CA TYR A 39 6.76 6.57 -3.42
C TYR A 39 8.26 6.60 -3.73
N GLY A 40 8.66 6.93 -4.96
CA GLY A 40 10.06 7.03 -5.35
C GLY A 40 10.83 8.09 -4.54
N ILE A 41 10.27 9.30 -4.42
CA ILE A 41 10.84 10.38 -3.58
C ILE A 41 10.92 9.93 -2.12
N GLY A 42 9.84 9.33 -1.63
CA GLY A 42 9.76 8.83 -0.26
C GLY A 42 10.78 7.75 0.06
N GLN A 43 11.20 6.92 -0.89
CA GLN A 43 12.24 5.90 -0.71
C GLN A 43 13.58 6.53 -0.29
N ILE A 44 13.95 7.66 -0.90
CA ILE A 44 15.17 8.40 -0.55
C ILE A 44 15.06 8.94 0.87
N ILE A 45 13.93 9.59 1.19
CA ILE A 45 13.65 10.16 2.52
C ILE A 45 13.62 9.05 3.57
N SER A 46 12.96 7.94 3.27
CA SER A 46 12.84 6.78 4.16
C SER A 46 14.20 6.13 4.45
N GLY A 47 15.11 6.10 3.47
CA GLY A 47 16.50 5.67 3.67
C GLY A 47 17.20 6.51 4.73
N ILE A 48 17.16 7.85 4.56
CA ILE A 48 17.77 8.80 5.50
C ILE A 48 17.10 8.74 6.89
N CYS A 49 15.77 8.66 6.93
CA CYS A 49 15.04 8.54 8.19
C CYS A 49 15.33 7.22 8.91
N GLY A 50 15.56 6.14 8.16
CA GLY A 50 15.94 4.84 8.70
C GLY A 50 17.24 4.86 9.52
N ASP A 51 18.13 5.83 9.27
CA ASP A 51 19.36 6.01 10.04
C ASP A 51 19.13 6.67 11.41
N LYS A 52 18.07 7.48 11.52
CA LYS A 52 17.79 8.28 12.72
C LYS A 52 16.66 7.71 13.59
N PHE A 53 15.72 7.01 12.98
CA PHE A 53 14.53 6.52 13.65
C PHE A 53 14.48 4.99 13.67
N SER A 54 13.78 4.45 14.67
CA SER A 54 13.54 3.00 14.77
C SER A 54 12.81 2.47 13.53
N PRO A 55 13.37 1.47 12.82
CA PRO A 55 12.72 0.86 11.67
C PRO A 55 11.31 0.36 11.97
N LYS A 56 11.09 -0.22 13.18
CA LYS A 56 9.76 -0.68 13.62
C LYS A 56 8.75 0.46 13.64
N LYS A 57 9.14 1.63 14.19
CA LYS A 57 8.24 2.81 14.24
C LYS A 57 7.92 3.37 12.85
N LEU A 58 8.92 3.41 11.95
CA LEU A 58 8.71 3.88 10.58
C LEU A 58 7.74 2.99 9.82
N VAL A 59 7.90 1.68 9.89
CA VAL A 59 6.96 0.73 9.26
C VAL A 59 5.56 0.86 9.85
N THR A 60 5.44 1.00 11.18
CA THR A 60 4.14 1.21 11.83
C THR A 60 3.47 2.49 11.35
N LEU A 61 4.21 3.60 11.27
CA LEU A 61 3.70 4.88 10.77
C LEU A 61 3.22 4.76 9.32
N GLY A 62 4.03 4.13 8.46
CA GLY A 62 3.66 3.87 7.06
C GLY A 62 2.37 3.05 6.94
N LEU A 63 2.21 2.00 7.77
CA LEU A 63 1.00 1.19 7.79
C LEU A 63 -0.22 1.99 8.26
N ILE A 64 -0.10 2.79 9.31
CA ILE A 64 -1.20 3.61 9.84
C ILE A 64 -1.70 4.59 8.77
N ILE A 65 -0.78 5.35 8.16
CA ILE A 65 -1.15 6.31 7.11
C ILE A 65 -1.78 5.58 5.92
N THR A 66 -1.22 4.45 5.50
CA THR A 66 -1.78 3.62 4.41
C THR A 66 -3.20 3.16 4.70
N VAL A 67 -3.51 2.71 5.92
CA VAL A 67 -4.87 2.33 6.33
C VAL A 67 -5.81 3.52 6.23
N LEU A 68 -5.42 4.69 6.76
CA LEU A 68 -6.22 5.91 6.69
C LEU A 68 -6.49 6.34 5.25
N MET A 69 -5.47 6.29 4.36
CA MET A 69 -5.64 6.67 2.96
C MET A 69 -6.57 5.71 2.22
N ASN A 70 -6.51 4.41 2.50
CA ASN A 70 -7.47 3.46 1.94
C ASN A 70 -8.90 3.74 2.42
N LEU A 71 -9.13 4.14 3.67
CA LEU A 71 -10.45 4.52 4.17
C LEU A 71 -10.95 5.86 3.59
N LEU A 72 -10.05 6.74 3.16
CA LEU A 72 -10.43 8.04 2.59
C LEU A 72 -10.85 7.96 1.12
N ILE A 73 -10.30 7.07 0.30
CA ILE A 73 -10.67 6.96 -1.13
C ILE A 73 -12.18 6.80 -1.34
N PRO A 74 -12.91 5.92 -0.61
CA PRO A 74 -14.35 5.75 -0.80
C PRO A 74 -15.21 6.99 -0.60
N ILE A 75 -14.70 8.00 0.12
CA ILE A 75 -15.42 9.24 0.40
C ILE A 75 -14.96 10.43 -0.47
N CYS A 76 -13.94 10.26 -1.30
CA CYS A 76 -13.51 11.27 -2.26
C CYS A 76 -14.61 11.55 -3.30
N LYS A 77 -14.82 12.84 -3.58
CA LYS A 77 -15.88 13.31 -4.49
C LYS A 77 -15.37 13.72 -5.88
N ASN A 78 -14.07 13.86 -6.04
CA ASN A 78 -13.46 14.24 -7.32
C ASN A 78 -12.08 13.57 -7.51
N PRO A 79 -11.57 13.48 -8.76
CA PRO A 79 -10.31 12.83 -9.08
C PRO A 79 -9.09 13.47 -8.41
N TYR A 80 -9.12 14.79 -8.18
CA TYR A 80 -7.99 15.50 -7.55
C TYR A 80 -7.86 15.17 -6.05
N GLN A 81 -8.99 14.95 -5.37
CA GLN A 81 -8.96 14.43 -3.99
C GLN A 81 -8.36 13.02 -3.96
N MET A 82 -8.77 12.15 -4.89
CA MET A 82 -8.20 10.80 -5.01
C MET A 82 -6.69 10.85 -5.32
N LEU A 83 -6.26 11.77 -6.19
CA LEU A 83 -4.85 12.01 -6.46
C LEU A 83 -4.09 12.38 -5.18
N GLY A 84 -4.55 13.37 -4.43
CA GLY A 84 -3.90 13.80 -3.19
C GLY A 84 -3.81 12.67 -2.16
N VAL A 85 -4.92 11.97 -1.91
CA VAL A 85 -4.97 10.83 -0.99
C VAL A 85 -4.01 9.72 -1.43
N TRP A 86 -3.97 9.41 -2.74
CA TRP A 86 -3.14 8.32 -3.24
C TRP A 86 -1.65 8.69 -3.29
N CYS A 87 -1.31 9.97 -3.50
CA CYS A 87 0.05 10.48 -3.35
C CYS A 87 0.56 10.31 -1.89
N ILE A 88 -0.28 10.62 -0.90
CA ILE A 88 0.05 10.40 0.51
C ILE A 88 0.21 8.90 0.79
N ASN A 89 -0.66 8.04 0.22
CA ASN A 89 -0.51 6.59 0.34
C ASN A 89 0.82 6.11 -0.25
N GLY A 90 1.20 6.59 -1.44
CA GLY A 90 2.49 6.25 -2.07
C GLY A 90 3.68 6.63 -1.19
N PHE A 91 3.67 7.87 -0.67
CA PHE A 91 4.69 8.34 0.25
C PHE A 91 4.76 7.50 1.53
N ALA A 92 3.62 7.18 2.15
CA ALA A 92 3.55 6.34 3.35
C ALA A 92 4.10 4.92 3.10
N GLN A 93 3.81 4.35 1.94
CA GLN A 93 4.30 3.02 1.52
C GLN A 93 5.82 2.96 1.42
N SER A 94 6.49 4.09 1.15
CA SER A 94 7.95 4.15 1.09
C SER A 94 8.64 3.89 2.44
N PHE A 95 7.93 4.11 3.56
CA PHE A 95 8.45 3.82 4.90
C PHE A 95 8.41 2.32 5.27
N MET A 96 8.01 1.45 4.37
CA MET A 96 7.93 0.02 4.66
C MET A 96 9.17 -0.73 4.19
N TRP A 97 9.64 -0.50 2.96
CA TRP A 97 10.70 -1.34 2.38
C TRP A 97 12.10 -1.05 2.91
N PRO A 98 12.65 0.19 2.83
CA PRO A 98 14.01 0.44 3.31
C PRO A 98 14.21 0.13 4.80
N PRO A 99 13.30 0.53 5.72
CA PRO A 99 13.44 0.16 7.13
C PRO A 99 13.33 -1.35 7.38
N LEU A 100 12.51 -2.08 6.60
CA LEU A 100 12.40 -3.53 6.71
C LEU A 100 13.70 -4.21 6.29
N VAL A 101 14.29 -3.79 5.15
CA VAL A 101 15.58 -4.31 4.67
C VAL A 101 16.66 -4.09 5.71
N ARG A 102 16.73 -2.88 6.28
CA ARG A 102 17.68 -2.56 7.35
C ARG A 102 17.50 -3.44 8.58
N LEU A 103 16.27 -3.67 9.01
CA LEU A 103 15.97 -4.54 10.15
C LEU A 103 16.44 -5.97 9.87
N MET A 104 16.17 -6.48 8.67
CA MET A 104 16.60 -7.82 8.28
C MET A 104 18.13 -7.94 8.23
N SER A 105 18.83 -6.94 7.65
CA SER A 105 20.30 -6.95 7.57
C SER A 105 20.98 -6.81 8.91
N ALA A 106 20.34 -6.17 9.90
CA ALA A 106 20.88 -5.98 11.23
C ALA A 106 20.68 -7.19 12.16
N LEU A 107 19.61 -8.00 11.92
CA LEU A 107 19.20 -9.06 12.85
C LEU A 107 19.43 -10.47 12.31
N LEU A 108 19.63 -10.65 11.00
CA LEU A 108 19.71 -11.96 10.37
C LEU A 108 21.13 -12.25 9.89
N SER A 109 21.52 -13.51 9.91
CA SER A 109 22.69 -13.99 9.19
C SER A 109 22.52 -13.85 7.68
N ASP A 110 23.60 -13.89 6.89
CA ASP A 110 23.53 -13.77 5.43
C ASP A 110 22.61 -14.85 4.81
N GLU A 111 22.63 -16.05 5.35
CA GLU A 111 21.79 -17.15 4.88
C GLU A 111 20.30 -16.91 5.21
N ASP A 112 20.00 -16.48 6.44
CA ASP A 112 18.64 -16.19 6.88
C ASP A 112 18.09 -14.93 6.19
N TYR A 113 18.94 -13.93 5.91
CA TYR A 113 18.56 -12.76 5.13
C TYR A 113 18.10 -13.15 3.71
N LYS A 114 18.84 -14.04 3.03
CA LYS A 114 18.45 -14.55 1.70
C LYS A 114 17.10 -15.26 1.75
N LYS A 115 16.88 -16.12 2.75
CA LYS A 115 15.61 -16.83 2.96
C LYS A 115 14.47 -15.86 3.28
N ALA A 116 14.70 -14.86 4.14
CA ALA A 116 13.70 -13.85 4.49
C ALA A 116 13.34 -12.99 3.28
N SER A 117 14.31 -12.52 2.50
CA SER A 117 14.10 -11.74 1.29
C SER A 117 13.28 -12.50 0.25
N ALA A 118 13.56 -13.78 0.05
CA ALA A 118 12.74 -14.64 -0.80
C ALA A 118 11.29 -14.74 -0.31
N LYS A 119 11.08 -14.98 0.99
CA LYS A 119 9.72 -15.02 1.59
C LYS A 119 8.96 -13.70 1.42
N VAL A 120 9.64 -12.56 1.58
CA VAL A 120 9.02 -11.24 1.37
C VAL A 120 8.62 -11.05 -0.08
N THR A 121 9.46 -11.45 -1.03
CA THR A 121 9.15 -11.39 -2.46
C THR A 121 7.97 -12.28 -2.83
N TRP A 122 7.95 -13.53 -2.34
CA TRP A 122 6.78 -14.41 -2.49
C TRP A 122 5.51 -13.79 -1.89
N GLY A 123 5.62 -13.23 -0.69
CA GLY A 123 4.50 -12.55 -0.05
C GLY A 123 3.97 -11.36 -0.85
N SER A 124 4.81 -10.60 -1.57
CA SER A 124 4.37 -9.51 -2.43
C SER A 124 3.57 -10.03 -3.64
N ASN A 125 4.05 -11.08 -4.30
CA ASN A 125 3.38 -11.69 -5.43
C ASN A 125 2.01 -12.30 -5.03
N ILE A 126 1.97 -13.03 -3.91
CA ILE A 126 0.73 -13.57 -3.35
C ILE A 126 -0.26 -12.44 -3.03
N GLY A 127 0.22 -11.33 -2.45
CA GLY A 127 -0.62 -10.16 -2.18
C GLY A 127 -1.22 -9.54 -3.44
N THR A 128 -0.43 -9.46 -4.50
CA THR A 128 -0.89 -8.97 -5.82
C THR A 128 -1.96 -9.89 -6.41
N ILE A 129 -1.70 -11.19 -6.44
CA ILE A 129 -2.65 -12.19 -6.95
C ILE A 129 -3.96 -12.15 -6.14
N ALA A 130 -3.83 -12.10 -4.81
CA ALA A 130 -5.01 -12.03 -3.92
C ALA A 130 -5.91 -10.82 -4.22
N VAL A 131 -5.32 -9.65 -4.48
CA VAL A 131 -6.10 -8.45 -4.84
C VAL A 131 -6.90 -8.69 -6.13
N TYR A 132 -6.25 -9.20 -7.18
CA TYR A 132 -6.94 -9.43 -8.46
C TYR A 132 -8.02 -10.52 -8.39
N LEU A 133 -7.86 -11.52 -7.52
CA LEU A 133 -8.86 -12.57 -7.33
C LEU A 133 -10.02 -12.15 -6.43
N ILE A 134 -9.72 -11.40 -5.36
CA ILE A 134 -10.73 -11.03 -4.35
C ILE A 134 -11.52 -9.80 -4.79
N SER A 135 -10.89 -8.84 -5.50
CA SER A 135 -11.56 -7.60 -5.88
C SER A 135 -12.85 -7.80 -6.68
N PRO A 136 -12.92 -8.66 -7.72
CA PRO A 136 -14.17 -8.89 -8.44
C PRO A 136 -15.31 -9.41 -7.57
N LEU A 137 -15.00 -10.28 -6.60
CA LEU A 137 -16.00 -10.80 -5.65
C LEU A 137 -16.51 -9.70 -4.72
N LEU A 138 -15.62 -8.87 -4.19
CA LEU A 138 -16.00 -7.75 -3.33
C LEU A 138 -16.84 -6.73 -4.09
N ILE A 139 -16.47 -6.44 -5.34
CA ILE A 139 -17.20 -5.49 -6.18
C ILE A 139 -18.60 -5.98 -6.51
N SER A 140 -18.75 -7.25 -6.86
CA SER A 140 -20.05 -7.83 -7.19
C SER A 140 -21.03 -7.85 -6.01
N LEU A 141 -20.52 -8.00 -4.79
CA LEU A 141 -21.35 -8.08 -3.56
C LEU A 141 -21.59 -6.71 -2.92
N PHE A 142 -20.59 -5.83 -2.90
CA PHE A 142 -20.60 -4.62 -2.07
C PHE A 142 -20.14 -3.35 -2.83
N GLY A 143 -19.88 -3.45 -4.13
CA GLY A 143 -19.39 -2.36 -4.97
C GLY A 143 -17.89 -2.04 -4.75
N TRP A 144 -17.35 -1.18 -5.64
CA TRP A 144 -15.92 -0.89 -5.72
C TRP A 144 -15.28 -0.34 -4.42
N LYS A 145 -16.05 0.37 -3.60
CA LYS A 145 -15.59 0.95 -2.34
C LYS A 145 -15.16 -0.10 -1.32
N SER A 146 -15.77 -1.27 -1.37
CA SER A 146 -15.47 -2.38 -0.45
C SER A 146 -14.04 -2.90 -0.56
N VAL A 147 -13.43 -2.79 -1.74
CA VAL A 147 -12.04 -3.22 -1.96
C VAL A 147 -11.06 -2.38 -1.12
N PHE A 148 -11.31 -1.08 -1.00
CA PHE A 148 -10.49 -0.21 -0.15
C PHE A 148 -10.72 -0.47 1.33
N ILE A 149 -11.98 -0.69 1.75
CA ILE A 149 -12.32 -1.02 3.14
C ILE A 149 -11.68 -2.35 3.53
N PHE A 150 -11.78 -3.37 2.69
CA PHE A 150 -11.11 -4.65 2.90
C PHE A 150 -9.60 -4.50 3.03
N SER A 151 -8.97 -3.73 2.13
CA SER A 151 -7.54 -3.45 2.18
C SER A 151 -7.14 -2.75 3.48
N ALA A 152 -7.96 -1.79 3.95
CA ALA A 152 -7.74 -1.10 5.21
C ALA A 152 -7.83 -2.04 6.42
N ILE A 153 -8.81 -2.94 6.43
CA ILE A 153 -8.95 -3.98 7.49
C ILE A 153 -7.71 -4.87 7.51
N CYS A 154 -7.25 -5.35 6.36
CA CYS A 154 -6.01 -6.13 6.26
C CYS A 154 -4.79 -5.36 6.79
N GLY A 155 -4.70 -4.06 6.47
CA GLY A 155 -3.67 -3.17 6.99
C GLY A 155 -3.72 -3.01 8.50
N ALA A 156 -4.91 -2.81 9.08
CA ALA A 156 -5.12 -2.68 10.52
C ALA A 156 -4.75 -3.96 11.28
N VAL A 157 -5.13 -5.13 10.76
CA VAL A 157 -4.70 -6.43 11.32
C VAL A 157 -3.19 -6.54 11.29
N MET A 158 -2.54 -6.11 10.20
CA MET A 158 -1.08 -6.15 10.11
C MET A 158 -0.40 -5.23 11.12
N ILE A 159 -0.95 -4.03 11.38
CA ILE A 159 -0.44 -3.12 12.43
C ILE A 159 -0.43 -3.84 13.78
N PHE A 160 -1.51 -4.54 14.10
CA PHE A 160 -1.61 -5.29 15.35
C PHE A 160 -0.56 -6.41 15.45
N ILE A 161 -0.41 -7.20 14.37
CA ILE A 161 0.59 -8.29 14.31
C ILE A 161 2.02 -7.75 14.39
N TRP A 162 2.31 -6.66 13.68
CA TRP A 162 3.64 -6.05 13.60
C TRP A 162 4.11 -5.46 14.93
N ASN A 163 3.19 -4.97 15.76
CA ASN A 163 3.53 -4.32 17.03
C ASN A 163 3.59 -5.29 18.22
N ARG A 164 3.14 -6.51 18.06
CA ARG A 164 3.36 -7.58 19.02
C ARG A 164 4.81 -8.06 19.03
#